data_9252ddbd2e62a9b5723de82e10953872
#
_entry.id   9252ddbd2e62a9b5723de82e10953872
#
_cell.length_a   1.000
_cell.length_b   1.000
_cell.length_c   1.000
_cell.angle_alpha   90.00
_cell.angle_beta   90.00
_cell.angle_gamma   90.00
#
_symmetry.space_group_name_H-M   'P 1'
#
loop_
_entity.id
_entity.type
_entity.pdbx_description
1 polymer ?
#
loop_
_entity_poly.entity_id
_entity_poly.type
_entity_poly.pdbx_seq_one_letter_code
_entity_poly.pdbx_strand_id
1 'polypeptide(L)'
;MKRGSFVLGIVIVAASLSMTGCPPTMRIAEINRDPGRYYNREVTVVGRVTRSYGALGQGVYEIDDGTGRIWVLTEKYGVPGKDAYVGVQGRVYPGLTYEGRTYGMGMRETERRKHPNQ
;
A
#
# COMPACT_ATOMS: atom_id res chain seq x y z
N MET A 1 -42.52 -30.67 -4.05
CA MET A 1 -41.58 -31.25 -3.34
C MET A 1 -40.17 -30.93 -3.62
N LYS A 2 -39.75 -30.55 -4.74
CA LYS A 2 -38.38 -30.32 -4.97
C LYS A 2 -37.98 -28.90 -5.11
N ARG A 3 -38.80 -27.97 -4.73
CA ARG A 3 -38.53 -26.60 -4.99
C ARG A 3 -37.58 -25.96 -4.04
N GLY A 4 -37.40 -26.50 -2.86
CA GLY A 4 -36.57 -25.86 -1.85
C GLY A 4 -35.11 -25.75 -2.17
N SER A 5 -34.59 -26.63 -3.03
CA SER A 5 -33.18 -26.64 -3.28
C SER A 5 -32.69 -25.50 -4.17
N PHE A 6 -33.56 -24.84 -4.88
CA PHE A 6 -33.12 -23.71 -5.71
C PHE A 6 -32.77 -22.50 -4.92
N VAL A 7 -33.42 -22.29 -3.80
CA VAL A 7 -33.20 -21.11 -3.00
C VAL A 7 -31.80 -21.08 -2.40
N LEU A 8 -31.28 -22.24 -2.06
CA LEU A 8 -29.96 -22.32 -1.45
C LEU A 8 -28.85 -21.91 -2.38
N GLY A 9 -28.97 -22.19 -3.66
CA GLY A 9 -27.95 -21.82 -4.63
C GLY A 9 -27.82 -20.32 -4.76
N ILE A 10 -28.93 -19.60 -4.72
CA ILE A 10 -28.91 -18.15 -4.86
C ILE A 10 -28.23 -17.50 -3.67
N VAL A 11 -28.45 -18.00 -2.48
CA VAL A 11 -27.85 -17.44 -1.27
C VAL A 11 -26.33 -17.58 -1.30
N ILE A 12 -25.82 -18.70 -1.78
CA ILE A 12 -24.39 -18.92 -1.85
C ILE A 12 -23.71 -17.95 -2.80
N VAL A 13 -24.33 -17.66 -3.93
CA VAL A 13 -23.77 -16.71 -4.90
C VAL A 13 -23.70 -15.30 -4.29
N ALA A 14 -24.74 -14.90 -3.58
CA ALA A 14 -24.74 -13.58 -2.96
C ALA A 14 -23.65 -13.43 -1.92
N ALA A 15 -23.37 -14.48 -1.16
CA ALA A 15 -22.32 -14.42 -0.15
C ALA A 15 -20.94 -14.28 -0.76
N SER A 16 -20.69 -14.90 -1.89
CA SER A 16 -19.37 -14.82 -2.50
C SER A 16 -19.06 -13.44 -3.11
N LEU A 17 -20.08 -12.67 -3.43
CA LEU A 17 -19.88 -11.33 -3.98
C LEU A 17 -19.45 -10.30 -2.94
N SER A 18 -19.60 -10.60 -1.67
CA SER A 18 -19.22 -9.67 -0.62
C SER A 18 -17.78 -9.83 -0.15
N MET A 19 -16.97 -10.61 -0.84
CA MET A 19 -15.60 -10.93 -0.42
C MET A 19 -14.55 -9.99 -1.01
N THR A 20 -14.91 -8.77 -1.32
CA THR A 20 -13.93 -7.79 -1.74
C THR A 20 -13.21 -7.27 -0.50
N GLY A 21 -11.90 -7.37 -0.47
CA GLY A 21 -11.13 -7.04 0.70
C GLY A 21 -10.15 -5.89 0.50
N CYS A 22 -9.40 -5.59 1.55
CA CYS A 22 -8.35 -4.58 1.52
C CYS A 22 -7.16 -5.09 0.70
N PRO A 23 -6.31 -4.19 0.20
CA PRO A 23 -5.08 -4.59 -0.46
C PRO A 23 -4.20 -5.43 0.47
N PRO A 24 -3.53 -6.45 -0.05
CA PRO A 24 -2.70 -7.29 0.79
C PRO A 24 -1.51 -6.53 1.36
N THR A 25 -1.11 -6.89 2.58
CA THR A 25 0.12 -6.39 3.18
C THR A 25 1.28 -7.19 2.60
N MET A 26 2.25 -6.47 2.02
CA MET A 26 3.38 -7.08 1.35
C MET A 26 4.68 -6.70 2.06
N ARG A 27 5.65 -7.61 2.04
CA ARG A 27 6.99 -7.28 2.47
C ARG A 27 7.68 -6.49 1.36
N ILE A 28 8.41 -5.48 1.74
CA ILE A 28 9.10 -4.63 0.78
C ILE A 28 10.09 -5.44 -0.07
N ALA A 29 10.75 -6.43 0.54
CA ALA A 29 11.67 -7.31 -0.21
C ALA A 29 10.96 -8.01 -1.37
N GLU A 30 9.72 -8.38 -1.22
CA GLU A 30 8.96 -9.03 -2.29
C GLU A 30 8.71 -8.09 -3.45
N ILE A 31 8.34 -6.86 -3.15
CA ILE A 31 8.10 -5.83 -4.17
C ILE A 31 9.38 -5.53 -4.93
N ASN A 32 10.49 -5.38 -4.20
CA ASN A 32 11.78 -5.05 -4.79
C ASN A 32 12.34 -6.19 -5.65
N ARG A 33 12.03 -7.42 -5.28
CA ARG A 33 12.52 -8.58 -6.01
C ARG A 33 11.82 -8.78 -7.35
N ASP A 34 10.54 -8.40 -7.43
CA ASP A 34 9.76 -8.62 -8.64
C ASP A 34 8.89 -7.40 -8.94
N PRO A 35 9.50 -6.27 -9.29
CA PRO A 35 8.76 -5.02 -9.48
C PRO A 35 7.75 -5.09 -10.61
N GLY A 36 8.01 -5.85 -11.64
CA GLY A 36 7.06 -5.99 -12.75
C GLY A 36 5.76 -6.64 -12.33
N ARG A 37 5.83 -7.57 -11.41
CA ARG A 37 4.64 -8.26 -10.91
C ARG A 37 3.73 -7.30 -10.14
N TYR A 38 4.31 -6.35 -9.43
CA TYR A 38 3.56 -5.44 -8.57
C TYR A 38 3.28 -4.08 -9.21
N TYR A 39 3.74 -3.88 -10.42
CA TYR A 39 3.56 -2.60 -11.11
C TYR A 39 2.10 -2.21 -11.16
N ASN A 40 1.80 -0.99 -10.71
CA ASN A 40 0.45 -0.43 -10.67
C ASN A 40 -0.55 -1.24 -9.84
N ARG A 41 -0.08 -2.13 -9.00
CA ARG A 41 -0.94 -2.87 -8.08
C ARG A 41 -1.02 -2.17 -6.75
N GLU A 42 -2.17 -2.22 -6.13
CA GLU A 42 -2.37 -1.64 -4.82
C GLU A 42 -1.93 -2.64 -3.75
N VAL A 43 -1.06 -2.18 -2.86
CA VAL A 43 -0.53 -3.00 -1.76
C VAL A 43 -0.51 -2.17 -0.49
N THR A 44 -0.36 -2.85 0.64
CA THR A 44 -0.14 -2.20 1.93
C THR A 44 1.26 -2.56 2.41
N VAL A 45 1.99 -1.56 2.88
CA VAL A 45 3.33 -1.73 3.45
C VAL A 45 3.32 -1.13 4.85
N VAL A 46 3.89 -1.83 5.82
CA VAL A 46 3.95 -1.38 7.21
C VAL A 46 5.40 -1.30 7.63
N GLY A 47 5.82 -0.16 8.13
CA GLY A 47 7.20 -0.02 8.55
C GLY A 47 7.52 1.34 9.15
N ARG A 48 8.81 1.56 9.37
CA ARG A 48 9.34 2.76 9.99
C ARG A 48 9.85 3.73 8.94
N VAL A 49 9.52 4.99 9.12
CA VAL A 49 10.00 6.06 8.23
C VAL A 49 11.45 6.36 8.55
N THR A 50 12.31 6.25 7.54
CA THR A 50 13.74 6.51 7.71
C THR A 50 14.16 7.89 7.21
N ARG A 51 13.48 8.41 6.19
CA ARG A 51 13.78 9.72 5.62
C ARG A 51 12.49 10.34 5.08
N SER A 52 12.39 11.66 5.15
CA SER A 52 11.23 12.38 4.65
C SER A 52 11.66 13.69 4.01
N TYR A 53 11.10 13.99 2.85
CA TYR A 53 11.31 15.25 2.16
C TYR A 53 9.98 15.76 1.64
N GLY A 54 9.61 16.98 2.00
CA GLY A 54 8.36 17.51 1.49
C GLY A 54 7.94 18.79 2.18
N ALA A 55 6.88 19.38 1.65
CA ALA A 55 6.30 20.60 2.17
C ALA A 55 4.86 20.72 1.67
N LEU A 56 4.03 21.44 2.41
CA LEU A 56 2.68 21.82 2.00
C LEU A 56 1.79 20.61 1.66
N GLY A 57 1.93 19.54 2.44
CA GLY A 57 1.09 18.36 2.28
C GLY A 57 1.57 17.36 1.24
N GLN A 58 2.66 17.65 0.55
CA GLN A 58 3.21 16.78 -0.48
C GLN A 58 4.64 16.41 -0.17
N GLY A 59 5.11 15.32 -0.72
CA GLY A 59 6.49 14.92 -0.57
C GLY A 59 6.73 13.45 -0.78
N VAL A 60 7.93 13.02 -0.45
CA VAL A 60 8.32 11.60 -0.50
C VAL A 60 8.93 11.21 0.83
N TYR A 61 8.73 9.96 1.21
CA TYR A 61 9.35 9.42 2.40
C TYR A 61 9.69 7.95 2.18
N GLU A 62 10.73 7.50 2.86
CA GLU A 62 11.23 6.14 2.75
C GLU A 62 10.76 5.32 3.94
N ILE A 63 10.27 4.11 3.68
CA ILE A 63 9.84 3.17 4.70
C ILE A 63 10.76 1.96 4.69
N ASP A 64 11.13 1.51 5.87
CA ASP A 64 11.89 0.28 6.10
C ASP A 64 11.04 -0.65 6.95
N ASP A 65 10.75 -1.83 6.44
CA ASP A 65 9.94 -2.82 7.16
C ASP A 65 10.80 -3.97 7.73
N GLY A 66 12.12 -3.80 7.70
CA GLY A 66 13.05 -4.84 8.13
C GLY A 66 13.43 -5.82 7.03
N THR A 67 12.70 -5.86 5.92
CA THR A 67 13.03 -6.71 4.77
C THR A 67 13.60 -5.92 3.62
N GLY A 68 13.36 -4.62 3.57
CA GLY A 68 13.81 -3.75 2.49
C GLY A 68 13.27 -2.35 2.70
N ARG A 69 13.53 -1.48 1.73
CA ARG A 69 13.11 -0.09 1.76
C ARG A 69 12.38 0.27 0.48
N ILE A 70 11.41 1.16 0.62
CA ILE A 70 10.64 1.66 -0.53
C ILE A 70 10.31 3.13 -0.30
N TRP A 71 10.30 3.91 -1.38
CA TRP A 71 9.91 5.30 -1.32
C TRP A 71 8.42 5.45 -1.54
N VAL A 72 7.80 6.40 -0.86
CA VAL A 72 6.36 6.66 -0.96
C VAL A 72 6.15 8.11 -1.33
N LEU A 73 5.38 8.34 -2.39
CA LEU A 73 4.95 9.68 -2.77
C LEU A 73 3.60 9.96 -2.14
N THR A 74 3.51 11.03 -1.37
CA THR A 74 2.25 11.48 -0.79
C THR A 74 1.85 12.82 -1.39
N GLU A 75 0.58 12.96 -1.73
CA GLU A 75 0.03 14.18 -2.30
C GLU A 75 -1.06 14.79 -1.44
N LYS A 76 -1.52 14.08 -0.40
CA LYS A 76 -2.63 14.51 0.43
C LYS A 76 -2.30 14.63 1.90
N TYR A 77 -1.50 13.70 2.41
CA TYR A 77 -1.40 13.51 3.85
C TYR A 77 -0.15 14.14 4.47
N GLY A 78 0.71 14.73 3.63
CA GLY A 78 1.99 15.23 4.10
C GLY A 78 2.97 14.11 4.41
N VAL A 79 4.22 14.44 4.68
CA VAL A 79 5.23 13.43 5.00
C VAL A 79 5.24 13.19 6.50
N PRO A 80 5.28 11.91 6.92
CA PRO A 80 5.41 11.60 8.35
C PRO A 80 6.82 11.91 8.83
N GLY A 81 6.96 12.07 10.13
CA GLY A 81 8.27 12.33 10.71
C GLY A 81 9.16 11.11 10.68
N LYS A 82 10.47 11.34 10.75
CA LYS A 82 11.44 10.28 10.85
C LYS A 82 11.15 9.43 12.09
N ASP A 83 11.31 8.13 11.97
CA ASP A 83 11.06 7.12 12.98
C ASP A 83 9.58 6.85 13.27
N ALA A 84 8.66 7.52 12.60
CA ALA A 84 7.25 7.18 12.72
C ALA A 84 7.01 5.78 12.14
N TYR A 85 6.09 5.05 12.74
CA TYR A 85 5.71 3.73 12.26
C TYR A 85 4.33 3.84 11.61
N VAL A 86 4.24 3.47 10.35
CA VAL A 86 3.03 3.72 9.57
C VAL A 86 2.65 2.51 8.73
N GLY A 87 1.36 2.40 8.44
CA GLY A 87 0.86 1.49 7.44
C GLY A 87 0.38 2.30 6.24
N VAL A 88 0.91 2.03 5.07
CA VAL A 88 0.65 2.80 3.86
C VAL A 88 0.04 1.91 2.80
N GLN A 89 -1.07 2.36 2.26
CA GLN A 89 -1.72 1.76 1.11
C GLN A 89 -1.38 2.58 -0.12
N GLY A 90 -1.03 1.94 -1.20
CA GLY A 90 -0.72 2.66 -2.42
C GLY A 90 -0.42 1.77 -3.60
N ARG A 91 -0.18 2.40 -4.75
CA ARG A 91 0.13 1.72 -5.98
C ARG A 91 1.63 1.76 -6.24
N VAL A 92 2.17 0.64 -6.67
CA VAL A 92 3.61 0.48 -6.87
C VAL A 92 4.02 1.05 -8.23
N TYR A 93 5.07 1.86 -8.22
CA TYR A 93 5.66 2.43 -9.42
C TYR A 93 7.17 2.32 -9.39
N PRO A 94 7.79 1.57 -10.28
CA PRO A 94 9.25 1.63 -10.46
C PRO A 94 9.62 3.00 -11.03
N GLY A 95 10.69 3.59 -10.53
CA GLY A 95 11.15 4.87 -11.03
C GLY A 95 10.34 6.05 -10.55
N LEU A 96 9.96 6.03 -9.26
CA LEU A 96 9.23 7.14 -8.66
C LEU A 96 10.02 8.43 -8.80
N THR A 97 9.38 9.48 -9.31
CA THR A 97 10.01 10.78 -9.52
C THR A 97 9.26 11.87 -8.75
N TYR A 98 9.99 12.72 -8.06
CA TYR A 98 9.43 13.85 -7.33
C TYR A 98 10.42 15.02 -7.41
N GLU A 99 9.91 16.19 -7.81
CA GLU A 99 10.72 17.41 -7.94
C GLU A 99 11.98 17.21 -8.78
N GLY A 100 11.83 16.49 -9.90
CA GLY A 100 12.93 16.25 -10.83
C GLY A 100 13.93 15.20 -10.40
N ARG A 101 13.75 14.60 -9.23
CA ARG A 101 14.65 13.56 -8.73
C ARG A 101 13.98 12.20 -8.80
N THR A 102 14.74 11.18 -9.21
CA THR A 102 14.25 9.81 -9.28
C THR A 102 14.69 9.06 -8.03
N TYR A 103 13.74 8.38 -7.39
CA TYR A 103 13.97 7.67 -6.13
C TYR A 103 14.03 6.15 -6.30
N GLY A 104 13.80 5.65 -7.49
CA GLY A 104 13.81 4.21 -7.73
C GLY A 104 12.47 3.56 -7.45
N MET A 105 12.48 2.42 -6.75
CA MET A 105 11.24 1.73 -6.45
C MET A 105 10.41 2.54 -5.48
N GLY A 106 9.16 2.77 -5.85
CA GLY A 106 8.29 3.56 -5.02
C GLY A 106 6.83 3.18 -5.13
N MET A 107 6.01 3.86 -4.36
CA MET A 107 4.57 3.72 -4.44
C MET A 107 3.92 5.09 -4.27
N ARG A 108 2.76 5.25 -4.88
CA ARG A 108 1.95 6.44 -4.70
C ARG A 108 0.91 6.14 -3.63
N GLU A 109 0.97 6.88 -2.56
CA GLU A 109 0.10 6.67 -1.42
C GLU A 109 -1.37 6.97 -1.76
N THR A 110 -2.26 6.05 -1.44
CA THR A 110 -3.70 6.27 -1.54
C THR A 110 -4.33 6.40 -0.15
N GLU A 111 -3.72 5.77 0.85
CA GLU A 111 -4.19 5.86 2.22
C GLU A 111 -3.07 5.57 3.20
N ARG A 112 -3.16 6.10 4.41
CA ARG A 112 -2.13 5.89 5.44
C ARG A 112 -2.77 5.79 6.81
N ARG A 113 -2.22 4.91 7.64
CA ARG A 113 -2.60 4.79 9.04
C ARG A 113 -1.38 4.86 9.92
N LYS A 114 -1.54 5.54 11.05
CA LYS A 114 -0.51 5.58 12.07
C LYS A 114 -0.69 4.35 12.95
N HIS A 115 0.39 3.64 13.21
CA HIS A 115 0.33 2.48 14.08
C HIS A 115 0.46 2.91 15.54
N PRO A 116 -0.46 2.50 16.42
CA PRO A 116 -0.49 3.01 17.79
C PRO A 116 0.65 2.52 18.69
N ASN A 117 1.31 1.44 18.31
CA ASN A 117 2.36 0.88 19.14
C ASN A 117 3.75 1.42 18.85
N GLN A 118 3.82 2.54 18.17
CA GLN A 118 5.10 3.15 17.81
C GLN A 118 5.13 4.65 18.11
#